data_f5c1f2cd4cc364014fa695922747dc6e
#
_entry.id   f5c1f2cd4cc364014fa695922747dc6e
#
_cell.length_a   1.000
_cell.length_b   1.000
_cell.length_c   1.000
_cell.angle_alpha   90.00
_cell.angle_beta   90.00
_cell.angle_gamma   90.00
#
_symmetry.space_group_name_H-M   'P 1'
#
loop_
_entity.id
_entity.type
_entity.pdbx_description
1 polymer ?
#
loop_
_entity_poly.entity_id
_entity_poly.type
_entity_poly.pdbx_seq_one_letter_code
_entity_poly.pdbx_strand_id
1 'polypeptide(L)'
;MSYTFSRRDFLKYSALTVVAVAGAGMLSGCEIQDPNNPVVAVGKKASIGTTTAQLTLADESGTLDGNFKLRIANGADAPLYVNAERFNVAVTYTGENGKEAVFYNSQYAGNGLTITGQEITSGTYPNIPKNGDVTLTIKAENFSLPTTGAYVMTFQYIPRAEQSELSISWKQKGENL
;
A
#
# COMPACT_ATOMS: atom_id res chain seq x y z
N MET A 1 27.20 6.75 -5.16
CA MET A 1 26.86 5.38 -5.60
C MET A 1 25.35 5.35 -5.83
N SER A 2 24.95 5.17 -7.09
CA SER A 2 23.51 5.11 -7.44
C SER A 2 23.04 3.67 -7.26
N TYR A 3 22.22 3.42 -6.25
CA TYR A 3 21.57 2.12 -6.10
C TYR A 3 20.34 2.09 -7.02
N THR A 4 20.47 1.41 -8.14
CA THR A 4 19.36 1.05 -9.01
C THR A 4 18.57 -0.07 -8.33
N PHE A 5 17.45 0.27 -7.69
CA PHE A 5 16.53 -0.70 -7.12
C PHE A 5 15.86 -1.47 -8.27
N SER A 6 16.17 -2.76 -8.37
CA SER A 6 15.60 -3.59 -9.43
C SER A 6 14.13 -3.88 -9.12
N ARG A 7 13.25 -3.72 -10.13
CA ARG A 7 11.83 -4.15 -10.07
C ARG A 7 11.68 -5.62 -9.61
N ARG A 8 12.69 -6.45 -9.85
CA ARG A 8 12.73 -7.85 -9.39
C ARG A 8 12.91 -8.00 -7.89
N ASP A 9 13.62 -7.09 -7.24
CA ASP A 9 13.85 -7.18 -5.80
C ASP A 9 12.60 -6.76 -5.03
N PHE A 10 11.84 -5.78 -5.54
CA PHE A 10 10.55 -5.43 -4.99
C PHE A 10 9.54 -6.57 -5.07
N LEU A 11 9.51 -7.32 -6.17
CA LEU A 11 8.64 -8.50 -6.35
C LEU A 11 9.01 -9.65 -5.39
N LYS A 12 10.27 -9.81 -5.04
CA LYS A 12 10.69 -10.82 -4.04
C LYS A 12 10.18 -10.47 -2.63
N TYR A 13 10.14 -9.19 -2.29
CA TYR A 13 9.67 -8.75 -0.97
C TYR A 13 8.14 -8.67 -0.90
N SER A 14 7.45 -8.32 -2.00
CA SER A 14 5.99 -8.33 -2.04
C SER A 14 5.40 -9.74 -2.05
N ALA A 15 6.10 -10.73 -2.63
CA ALA A 15 5.67 -12.13 -2.60
C ALA A 15 5.81 -12.78 -1.22
N LEU A 16 6.72 -12.29 -0.38
CA LEU A 16 6.92 -12.83 0.97
C LEU A 16 5.89 -12.31 1.99
N THR A 17 5.22 -11.19 1.72
CA THR A 17 4.15 -10.66 2.59
C THR A 17 2.76 -11.22 2.25
N VAL A 18 2.63 -12.06 1.23
CA VAL A 18 1.42 -12.86 0.97
C VAL A 18 1.49 -14.19 1.71
N VAL A 19 2.10 -14.24 2.89
CA VAL A 19 2.01 -15.44 3.72
C VAL A 19 0.65 -15.50 4.37
N ALA A 20 -0.16 -16.39 3.79
CA ALA A 20 -1.13 -17.24 4.46
C ALA A 20 -1.88 -16.59 5.64
N VAL A 21 -2.94 -15.83 5.37
CA VAL A 21 -4.09 -15.88 6.26
C VAL A 21 -5.12 -16.82 5.62
N ALA A 22 -4.78 -18.08 5.52
CA ALA A 22 -5.73 -19.16 5.40
C ALA A 22 -6.43 -19.28 6.76
N GLY A 23 -7.63 -18.78 6.87
CA GLY A 23 -8.44 -18.89 8.07
C GLY A 23 -9.54 -17.86 8.05
N ALA A 24 -10.75 -18.27 7.71
CA ALA A 24 -11.96 -17.55 8.07
C ALA A 24 -12.01 -17.39 9.59
N GLY A 25 -11.59 -16.23 10.09
CA GLY A 25 -11.60 -15.91 11.51
C GLY A 25 -11.37 -14.43 11.69
N MET A 26 -12.37 -13.77 12.15
CA MET A 26 -12.45 -12.40 12.64
C MET A 26 -11.09 -11.82 13.04
N LEU A 27 -10.75 -10.64 12.51
CA LEU A 27 -9.70 -9.76 13.04
C LEU A 27 -10.12 -9.22 14.43
N SER A 28 -10.34 -10.11 15.37
CA SER A 28 -10.51 -9.82 16.80
C SER A 28 -9.64 -10.77 17.61
N GLY A 29 -8.37 -10.70 17.39
CA GLY A 29 -7.36 -11.37 18.18
C GLY A 29 -6.10 -10.52 18.13
N CYS A 30 -5.40 -10.36 19.23
CA CYS A 30 -4.10 -9.72 19.32
C CYS A 30 -3.10 -10.45 18.41
N GLU A 31 -3.15 -10.20 17.12
CA GLU A 31 -2.08 -10.58 16.21
C GLU A 31 -0.89 -9.73 16.65
N ILE A 32 0.19 -10.36 17.06
CA ILE A 32 1.46 -9.66 17.34
C ILE A 32 1.87 -9.05 16.01
N GLN A 33 1.56 -7.78 15.82
CA GLN A 33 1.94 -7.06 14.61
C GLN A 33 3.46 -6.84 14.66
N ASP A 34 4.14 -7.22 13.58
CA ASP A 34 5.52 -6.84 13.39
C ASP A 34 5.61 -5.30 13.40
N PRO A 35 6.30 -4.68 14.37
CA PRO A 35 6.40 -3.22 14.45
C PRO A 35 7.12 -2.61 13.24
N ASN A 36 7.88 -3.41 12.50
CA ASN A 36 8.60 -3.00 11.30
C ASN A 36 7.73 -3.11 10.04
N ASN A 37 6.68 -3.94 10.08
CA ASN A 37 5.78 -4.17 8.95
C ASN A 37 4.32 -4.25 9.42
N PRO A 38 3.77 -3.17 10.00
CA PRO A 38 2.40 -3.19 10.49
C PRO A 38 1.41 -3.40 9.33
N VAL A 39 0.45 -4.30 9.57
CA VAL A 39 -0.66 -4.58 8.65
C VAL A 39 -1.96 -4.22 9.33
N VAL A 40 -2.69 -3.27 8.80
CA VAL A 40 -3.94 -2.77 9.39
C VAL A 40 -5.08 -2.75 8.36
N ALA A 41 -6.31 -2.59 8.83
CA ALA A 41 -7.44 -2.38 7.93
C ALA A 41 -7.38 -0.98 7.29
N VAL A 42 -7.94 -0.82 6.09
CA VAL A 42 -8.16 0.48 5.46
C VAL A 42 -8.95 1.37 6.42
N GLY A 43 -8.58 2.65 6.52
CA GLY A 43 -9.11 3.62 7.49
C GLY A 43 -8.37 3.68 8.81
N LYS A 44 -7.52 2.70 9.13
CA LYS A 44 -6.72 2.70 10.36
C LYS A 44 -5.36 3.36 10.17
N LYS A 45 -4.87 4.01 11.22
CA LYS A 45 -3.51 4.55 11.29
C LYS A 45 -2.52 3.45 11.62
N ALA A 46 -1.33 3.53 11.03
CA ALA A 46 -0.20 2.71 11.39
C ALA A 46 1.07 3.55 11.41
N SER A 47 2.10 3.09 12.10
CA SER A 47 3.35 3.84 12.27
C SER A 47 4.55 2.92 12.13
N ILE A 48 5.62 3.45 11.55
CA ILE A 48 6.97 2.88 11.60
C ILE A 48 7.89 3.96 12.13
N GLY A 49 8.51 3.70 13.28
CA GLY A 49 9.31 4.70 13.98
C GLY A 49 8.48 5.97 14.23
N THR A 50 8.94 7.09 13.71
CA THR A 50 8.29 8.41 13.83
C THR A 50 7.37 8.76 12.65
N THR A 51 7.26 7.89 11.65
CA THR A 51 6.37 8.09 10.50
C THR A 51 5.04 7.43 10.77
N THR A 52 3.96 8.21 10.72
CA THR A 52 2.58 7.71 10.84
C THR A 52 1.85 7.89 9.52
N ALA A 53 1.12 6.88 9.10
CA ALA A 53 0.31 6.98 7.89
C ALA A 53 -1.09 6.40 8.08
N GLN A 54 -2.05 6.92 7.31
CA GLN A 54 -3.43 6.47 7.28
C GLN A 54 -3.93 6.44 5.84
N LEU A 55 -4.34 5.26 5.40
CA LEU A 55 -4.98 5.09 4.10
C LEU A 55 -6.50 5.10 4.26
N THR A 56 -7.20 5.83 3.41
CA THR A 56 -8.65 5.79 3.25
C THR A 56 -9.01 5.62 1.78
N LEU A 57 -10.20 5.14 1.50
CA LEU A 57 -10.76 5.20 0.15
C LEU A 57 -11.05 6.67 -0.20
N ALA A 58 -10.92 7.03 -1.47
CA ALA A 58 -11.20 8.40 -1.91
C ALA A 58 -12.71 8.67 -1.93
N ASP A 59 -13.50 7.66 -2.25
CA ASP A 59 -14.96 7.70 -2.23
C ASP A 59 -15.49 7.45 -0.81
N GLU A 60 -16.29 8.37 -0.30
CA GLU A 60 -16.96 8.26 1.00
C GLU A 60 -18.03 7.16 1.04
N SER A 61 -18.51 6.70 -0.11
CA SER A 61 -19.42 5.54 -0.20
C SER A 61 -18.74 4.22 0.20
N GLY A 62 -17.41 4.22 0.31
CA GLY A 62 -16.63 3.03 0.63
C GLY A 62 -16.39 2.11 -0.56
N THR A 63 -16.71 2.55 -1.78
CA THR A 63 -16.48 1.79 -3.01
C THR A 63 -14.98 1.69 -3.29
N LEU A 64 -14.51 0.47 -3.51
CA LEU A 64 -13.13 0.19 -3.87
C LEU A 64 -12.97 0.31 -5.39
N ASP A 65 -12.59 1.47 -5.86
CA ASP A 65 -12.46 1.85 -7.28
C ASP A 65 -11.02 2.12 -7.73
N GLY A 66 -10.05 1.83 -6.86
CA GLY A 66 -8.64 2.11 -7.11
C GLY A 66 -8.18 3.54 -6.80
N ASN A 67 -9.07 4.37 -6.22
CA ASN A 67 -8.73 5.70 -5.76
C ASN A 67 -8.57 5.74 -4.23
N PHE A 68 -7.44 6.29 -3.77
CA PHE A 68 -7.07 6.29 -2.35
C PHE A 68 -6.62 7.68 -1.91
N LYS A 69 -6.87 7.99 -0.65
CA LYS A 69 -6.25 9.11 0.07
C LYS A 69 -5.28 8.56 1.10
N LEU A 70 -4.03 8.98 1.03
CA LEU A 70 -3.00 8.59 1.99
C LEU A 70 -2.50 9.83 2.73
N ARG A 71 -2.80 9.92 4.00
CA ARG A 71 -2.22 10.93 4.89
C ARG A 71 -0.96 10.38 5.51
N ILE A 72 0.14 11.13 5.40
CA ILE A 72 1.44 10.79 5.97
C ILE A 72 1.88 11.93 6.89
N ALA A 73 2.21 11.62 8.13
CA ALA A 73 2.84 12.53 9.07
C ALA A 73 4.29 12.08 9.32
N ASN A 74 5.23 13.00 9.10
CA ASN A 74 6.65 12.76 9.22
C ASN A 74 7.17 13.35 10.54
N GLY A 75 7.32 12.54 11.57
CA GLY A 75 7.95 12.93 12.84
C GLY A 75 9.47 12.76 12.86
N ALA A 76 10.09 12.43 11.72
CA ALA A 76 11.53 12.24 11.65
C ALA A 76 12.28 13.57 11.50
N ASP A 77 13.57 13.55 11.80
CA ASP A 77 14.47 14.71 11.67
C ASP A 77 14.92 15.00 10.22
N ALA A 78 14.53 14.17 9.27
CA ALA A 78 14.82 14.32 7.84
C ALA A 78 13.52 14.31 7.01
N PRO A 79 13.51 14.97 5.84
CA PRO A 79 12.35 14.91 4.95
C PRO A 79 12.13 13.48 4.42
N LEU A 80 10.87 13.15 4.13
CA LEU A 80 10.49 11.93 3.43
C LEU A 80 10.19 12.26 1.97
N TYR A 81 10.83 11.54 1.06
CA TYR A 81 10.55 11.67 -0.37
C TYR A 81 9.45 10.70 -0.79
N VAL A 82 8.50 11.20 -1.59
CA VAL A 82 7.35 10.44 -2.05
C VAL A 82 7.43 10.30 -3.58
N ASN A 83 7.46 9.06 -4.05
CA ASN A 83 7.35 8.72 -5.47
C ASN A 83 6.53 7.44 -5.66
N ALA A 84 6.13 7.14 -6.91
CA ALA A 84 5.30 5.97 -7.22
C ALA A 84 5.96 4.63 -6.83
N GLU A 85 7.29 4.56 -6.79
CA GLU A 85 8.04 3.35 -6.44
C GLU A 85 7.92 2.98 -4.95
N ARG A 86 7.40 3.91 -4.12
CA ARG A 86 7.19 3.69 -2.70
C ARG A 86 5.86 3.02 -2.39
N PHE A 87 5.03 2.85 -3.39
CA PHE A 87 3.67 2.34 -3.23
C PHE A 87 3.46 1.10 -4.08
N ASN A 88 2.65 0.19 -3.56
CA ASN A 88 2.12 -0.92 -4.33
C ASN A 88 0.65 -1.13 -3.97
N VAL A 89 -0.17 -1.36 -4.98
CA VAL A 89 -1.55 -1.79 -4.84
C VAL A 89 -1.67 -3.16 -5.51
N ALA A 90 -2.15 -4.14 -4.76
CA ALA A 90 -2.37 -5.48 -5.28
C ALA A 90 -3.76 -6.00 -4.86
N VAL A 91 -4.37 -6.78 -5.72
CA VAL A 91 -5.58 -7.54 -5.42
C VAL A 91 -5.28 -9.01 -5.64
N THR A 92 -5.50 -9.82 -4.61
CA THR A 92 -5.45 -11.26 -4.68
C THR A 92 -6.86 -11.82 -4.55
N TYR A 93 -7.13 -12.96 -5.15
CA TYR A 93 -8.39 -13.67 -5.03
C TYR A 93 -8.13 -15.15 -4.78
N THR A 94 -9.11 -15.80 -4.15
CA THR A 94 -9.07 -17.25 -3.96
C THR A 94 -9.93 -17.89 -5.04
N GLY A 95 -9.28 -18.63 -5.93
CA GLY A 95 -9.97 -19.37 -7.00
C GLY A 95 -10.77 -20.56 -6.46
N GLU A 96 -11.59 -21.17 -7.31
CA GLU A 96 -12.44 -22.32 -6.98
C GLU A 96 -11.66 -23.52 -6.42
N ASN A 97 -10.40 -23.64 -6.78
CA ASN A 97 -9.50 -24.69 -6.28
C ASN A 97 -8.85 -24.35 -4.92
N GLY A 98 -9.28 -23.27 -4.27
CA GLY A 98 -8.73 -22.78 -3.00
C GLY A 98 -7.34 -22.16 -3.11
N LYS A 99 -6.81 -21.96 -4.31
CA LYS A 99 -5.50 -21.33 -4.52
C LYS A 99 -5.65 -19.82 -4.65
N GLU A 100 -4.77 -19.10 -3.97
CA GLU A 100 -4.66 -17.65 -4.13
C GLU A 100 -3.89 -17.32 -5.41
N ALA A 101 -4.39 -16.31 -6.13
CA ALA A 101 -3.75 -15.76 -7.30
C ALA A 101 -3.80 -14.23 -7.29
N VAL A 102 -2.82 -13.59 -7.92
CA VAL A 102 -2.81 -12.14 -8.09
C VAL A 102 -3.72 -11.79 -9.26
N PHE A 103 -4.75 -11.00 -9.00
CA PHE A 103 -5.69 -10.50 -10.00
C PHE A 103 -5.22 -9.16 -10.58
N TYR A 104 -4.76 -8.27 -9.71
CA TYR A 104 -4.25 -6.95 -10.07
C TYR A 104 -2.95 -6.67 -9.30
N ASN A 105 -2.01 -5.99 -9.94
CA ASN A 105 -0.84 -5.43 -9.26
C ASN A 105 -0.38 -4.18 -10.02
N SER A 106 -0.24 -3.07 -9.31
CA SER A 106 0.18 -1.79 -9.89
C SER A 106 1.61 -1.80 -10.45
N GLN A 107 2.41 -2.81 -10.13
CA GLN A 107 3.77 -2.97 -10.65
C GLN A 107 3.82 -3.77 -11.97
N TYR A 108 2.70 -4.32 -12.45
CA TYR A 108 2.68 -5.05 -13.71
C TYR A 108 2.67 -4.08 -14.89
N ALA A 109 3.22 -4.55 -16.02
CA ALA A 109 3.25 -3.78 -17.25
C ALA A 109 1.83 -3.35 -17.68
N GLY A 110 1.66 -2.08 -18.00
CA GLY A 110 0.36 -1.49 -18.35
C GLY A 110 -0.43 -0.95 -17.16
N ASN A 111 -0.07 -1.32 -15.93
CA ASN A 111 -0.61 -0.72 -14.71
C ASN A 111 0.37 0.36 -14.20
N GLY A 112 -0.05 1.11 -13.20
CA GLY A 112 0.78 2.14 -12.60
C GLY A 112 0.03 2.86 -11.48
N LEU A 113 0.71 3.83 -10.89
CA LEU A 113 0.14 4.70 -9.87
C LEU A 113 0.34 6.16 -10.28
N THR A 114 -0.74 6.92 -10.30
CA THR A 114 -0.69 8.38 -10.40
C THR A 114 -0.87 8.98 -9.01
N ILE A 115 0.07 9.87 -8.62
CA ILE A 115 0.07 10.51 -7.31
C ILE A 115 -0.15 11.99 -7.50
N THR A 116 -1.14 12.55 -6.81
CA THR A 116 -1.47 13.98 -6.79
C THR A 116 -1.66 14.46 -5.35
N GLY A 117 -1.85 15.77 -5.15
CA GLY A 117 -2.17 16.33 -3.82
C GLY A 117 -1.05 17.11 -3.16
N GLN A 118 0.11 17.23 -3.81
CA GLN A 118 1.15 18.18 -3.42
C GLN A 118 1.68 18.90 -4.66
N GLU A 119 1.91 20.21 -4.56
CA GLU A 119 2.57 20.96 -5.63
C GLU A 119 3.98 20.39 -5.83
N ILE A 120 4.19 19.75 -6.97
CA ILE A 120 5.51 19.30 -7.40
C ILE A 120 6.17 20.51 -8.03
N THR A 121 7.03 21.19 -7.32
CA THR A 121 7.95 22.16 -7.92
C THR A 121 8.86 21.41 -8.90
N SER A 122 8.89 21.86 -10.15
CA SER A 122 9.53 21.17 -11.28
C SER A 122 10.91 20.58 -10.93
N GLY A 123 11.04 19.28 -11.13
CA GLY A 123 12.30 18.56 -11.00
C GLY A 123 12.60 17.95 -9.64
N THR A 124 11.76 18.12 -8.64
CA THR A 124 11.97 17.56 -7.31
C THR A 124 10.79 16.65 -6.94
N TYR A 125 11.06 15.46 -6.42
CA TYR A 125 10.01 14.62 -5.86
C TYR A 125 9.33 15.36 -4.69
N PRO A 126 8.00 15.27 -4.53
CA PRO A 126 7.35 15.84 -3.38
C PRO A 126 8.02 15.31 -2.12
N ASN A 127 8.36 16.19 -1.20
CA ASN A 127 8.89 15.82 0.07
C ASN A 127 7.94 16.25 1.19
N ILE A 128 7.89 15.45 2.24
CA ILE A 128 7.21 15.77 3.48
C ILE A 128 8.28 16.29 4.41
N PRO A 129 8.29 17.59 4.76
CA PRO A 129 9.31 18.15 5.61
C PRO A 129 9.30 17.49 6.99
N LYS A 130 10.38 17.68 7.74
CA LYS A 130 10.45 17.33 9.15
C LYS A 130 9.23 17.89 9.91
N ASN A 131 8.60 17.06 10.72
CA ASN A 131 7.39 17.37 11.47
C ASN A 131 6.22 17.87 10.61
N GLY A 132 6.29 17.62 9.31
CA GLY A 132 5.23 17.94 8.34
C GLY A 132 4.23 16.81 8.18
N ASP A 133 3.12 17.17 7.54
CA ASP A 133 2.07 16.22 7.22
C ASP A 133 1.53 16.54 5.82
N VAL A 134 1.13 15.53 5.08
CA VAL A 134 0.59 15.67 3.72
C VAL A 134 -0.52 14.65 3.51
N THR A 135 -1.50 15.03 2.69
CA THR A 135 -2.47 14.10 2.16
C THR A 135 -2.26 13.97 0.65
N LEU A 136 -1.97 12.76 0.21
CA LEU A 136 -1.80 12.41 -1.18
C LEU A 136 -3.08 11.75 -1.70
N THR A 137 -3.42 12.03 -2.95
CA THR A 137 -4.40 11.24 -3.71
C THR A 137 -3.64 10.31 -4.63
N ILE A 138 -3.93 9.01 -4.54
CA ILE A 138 -3.26 7.96 -5.29
C ILE A 138 -4.32 7.23 -6.10
N LYS A 139 -4.11 7.18 -7.40
CA LYS A 139 -4.96 6.45 -8.34
C LYS A 139 -4.19 5.27 -8.90
N ALA A 140 -4.75 4.08 -8.77
CA ALA A 140 -4.26 2.87 -9.41
C ALA A 140 -4.83 2.79 -10.83
N GLU A 141 -3.96 2.87 -11.84
CA GLU A 141 -4.35 2.83 -13.24
C GLU A 141 -4.78 1.42 -13.64
N ASN A 142 -5.83 1.31 -14.46
CA ASN A 142 -6.43 0.04 -14.87
C ASN A 142 -6.82 -0.87 -13.69
N PHE A 143 -7.13 -0.27 -12.54
CA PHE A 143 -7.56 -1.01 -11.36
C PHE A 143 -8.84 -1.79 -11.66
N SER A 144 -8.85 -3.04 -11.24
CA SER A 144 -10.03 -3.90 -11.36
C SER A 144 -10.09 -4.90 -10.21
N LEU A 145 -11.29 -5.40 -9.96
CA LEU A 145 -11.59 -6.43 -8.97
C LEU A 145 -12.09 -7.70 -9.66
N PRO A 146 -11.90 -8.88 -9.05
CA PRO A 146 -12.53 -10.09 -9.52
C PRO A 146 -14.05 -9.90 -9.58
N THR A 147 -14.69 -10.45 -10.60
CA THR A 147 -16.15 -10.34 -10.77
C THR A 147 -16.93 -11.29 -9.86
N THR A 148 -16.28 -12.31 -9.33
CA THR A 148 -16.87 -13.30 -8.43
C THR A 148 -15.85 -13.74 -7.38
N GLY A 149 -16.37 -14.21 -6.23
CA GLY A 149 -15.55 -14.79 -5.16
C GLY A 149 -14.89 -13.78 -4.23
N ALA A 150 -14.22 -14.32 -3.23
CA ALA A 150 -13.54 -13.52 -2.20
C ALA A 150 -12.21 -12.96 -2.72
N TYR A 151 -11.92 -11.72 -2.36
CA TYR A 151 -10.66 -11.06 -2.69
C TYR A 151 -10.10 -10.28 -1.51
N VAL A 152 -8.80 -10.00 -1.58
CA VAL A 152 -8.11 -9.11 -0.65
C VAL A 152 -7.35 -8.07 -1.44
N MET A 153 -7.68 -6.80 -1.24
CA MET A 153 -6.86 -5.68 -1.68
C MET A 153 -5.81 -5.39 -0.61
N THR A 154 -4.57 -5.22 -1.04
CA THR A 154 -3.45 -4.77 -0.21
C THR A 154 -2.86 -3.51 -0.80
N PHE A 155 -2.78 -2.45 0.00
CA PHE A 155 -2.02 -1.25 -0.29
C PHE A 155 -0.77 -1.25 0.59
N GLN A 156 0.39 -1.04 -0.01
CA GLN A 156 1.67 -1.01 0.70
C GLN A 156 2.37 0.34 0.48
N TYR A 157 2.95 0.87 1.55
CA TYR A 157 3.78 2.07 1.53
C TYR A 157 5.13 1.81 2.20
N ILE A 158 6.22 2.16 1.52
CA ILE A 158 7.60 2.08 2.00
C ILE A 158 8.08 3.50 2.33
N PRO A 159 8.21 3.88 3.62
CA PRO A 159 8.53 5.25 4.01
C PRO A 159 9.93 5.69 3.57
N ARG A 160 10.91 4.77 3.55
CA ARG A 160 12.31 5.09 3.24
C ARG A 160 12.90 4.08 2.27
N ALA A 161 13.61 4.56 1.23
CA ALA A 161 14.24 3.70 0.21
C ALA A 161 15.35 2.84 0.77
N GLU A 162 16.13 3.43 1.66
CA GLU A 162 17.28 2.81 2.31
C GLU A 162 16.86 1.72 3.31
N GLN A 163 15.59 1.67 3.66
CA GLN A 163 14.98 0.71 4.57
C GLN A 163 13.78 0.06 3.89
N SER A 164 14.00 -0.50 2.71
CA SER A 164 12.93 -1.09 1.89
C SER A 164 12.26 -2.32 2.51
N GLU A 165 12.89 -2.92 3.51
CA GLU A 165 12.32 -3.98 4.33
C GLU A 165 11.21 -3.49 5.29
N LEU A 166 11.14 -2.17 5.54
CA LEU A 166 10.12 -1.57 6.40
C LEU A 166 8.95 -1.09 5.55
N SER A 167 7.77 -1.56 5.84
CA SER A 167 6.56 -1.15 5.11
C SER A 167 5.32 -1.06 5.99
N ILE A 168 4.43 -0.13 5.65
CA ILE A 168 3.08 -0.09 6.20
C ILE A 168 2.13 -0.67 5.17
N SER A 169 1.28 -1.59 5.57
CA SER A 169 0.29 -2.20 4.68
C SER A 169 -1.12 -2.03 5.22
N TRP A 170 -2.05 -1.74 4.31
CA TRP A 170 -3.48 -1.73 4.58
C TRP A 170 -4.15 -2.82 3.78
N LYS A 171 -5.06 -3.54 4.42
CA LYS A 171 -5.84 -4.59 3.76
C LYS A 171 -7.32 -4.30 3.82
N GLN A 172 -8.00 -4.61 2.75
CA GLN A 172 -9.46 -4.64 2.66
C GLN A 172 -9.89 -5.94 2.02
N LYS A 173 -10.77 -6.66 2.71
CA LYS A 173 -11.43 -7.85 2.17
C LYS A 173 -12.72 -7.45 1.48
N GLY A 174 -13.08 -8.16 0.44
CA GLY A 174 -14.36 -8.04 -0.25
C GLY A 174 -14.75 -9.37 -0.85
N GLU A 175 -16.00 -9.47 -1.23
CA GLU A 175 -16.58 -10.63 -1.90
C GLU A 175 -17.59 -10.14 -2.93
N ASN A 176 -17.49 -10.66 -4.14
CA ASN A 176 -18.45 -10.43 -5.21
C ASN A 176 -19.23 -11.73 -5.45
N LEU A 177 -20.55 -11.60 -5.47
CA LEU A 177 -21.50 -12.69 -5.64
C LEU A 177 -21.72 -13.05 -7.12
#